data_59d937f274393d529b40d862aa6975d0
#
_entry.id   59d937f274393d529b40d862aa6975d0
#
_cell.length_a   1.000
_cell.length_b   1.000
_cell.length_c   1.000
_cell.angle_alpha   90.00
_cell.angle_beta   90.00
_cell.angle_gamma   90.00
#
_symmetry.space_group_name_H-M   'P 1'
#
loop_
_entity.id
_entity.type
_entity.pdbx_description
1 polymer ?
#
loop_
_entity_poly.entity_id
_entity_poly.type
_entity_poly.pdbx_seq_one_letter_code
_entity_poly.pdbx_strand_id
1 'polypeptide(L)'
;MYIPVANRMHDRRRLIEFMQQYDFATLVTNGPDGLPAVSYAPVMVEATDDTIYLSFHLARANDHNTLLKAGTPTTVIFRGPHAFISPTWYESPNAVPTWNYTVAHASGTCAVIPEPDTVMPMLNDLTHLYDRNHPGFTQEGHGNMLPGIVAYRMTVTTLEGKFKLGQNRPLADRVGMRQKLEESRRDDSRALAAIMKEFEPE
;
A
#
# COMPACT_ATOMS: atom_id res chain seq x y z
N MET A 1 12.01 -6.54 -4.21
CA MET A 1 10.97 -7.52 -4.73
C MET A 1 11.39 -8.04 -6.10
N TYR A 2 11.14 -9.34 -6.46
CA TYR A 2 11.33 -9.81 -7.84
C TYR A 2 10.24 -9.26 -8.76
N ILE A 3 10.62 -8.48 -9.77
CA ILE A 3 9.70 -7.80 -10.69
C ILE A 3 10.16 -8.04 -12.14
N PRO A 4 9.49 -8.94 -12.89
CA PRO A 4 9.69 -9.02 -14.34
C PRO A 4 9.42 -7.67 -15.02
N VAL A 5 10.17 -7.35 -16.06
CA VAL A 5 10.07 -6.05 -16.77
C VAL A 5 8.62 -5.73 -17.16
N ALA A 6 7.91 -6.71 -17.72
CA ALA A 6 6.52 -6.55 -18.16
C ALA A 6 5.53 -6.20 -17.03
N ASN A 7 5.87 -6.48 -15.77
CA ASN A 7 4.99 -6.26 -14.62
C ASN A 7 5.42 -5.06 -13.76
N ARG A 8 6.50 -4.38 -14.14
CA ARG A 8 7.01 -3.23 -13.38
C ARG A 8 6.13 -2.01 -13.65
N MET A 9 5.63 -1.42 -12.58
CA MET A 9 5.00 -0.11 -12.62
C MET A 9 6.10 0.95 -12.48
N HIS A 10 6.33 1.70 -13.56
CA HIS A 10 7.33 2.77 -13.61
C HIS A 10 6.76 4.14 -13.31
N ASP A 11 5.45 4.32 -13.51
CA ASP A 11 4.78 5.59 -13.30
C ASP A 11 4.69 5.91 -11.81
N ARG A 12 5.52 6.88 -11.37
CA ARG A 12 5.59 7.33 -9.98
C ARG A 12 4.25 7.88 -9.49
N ARG A 13 3.54 8.63 -10.32
CA ARG A 13 2.25 9.22 -9.98
C ARG A 13 1.21 8.13 -9.72
N ARG A 14 1.11 7.15 -10.61
CA ARG A 14 0.23 5.99 -10.42
C ARG A 14 0.57 5.17 -9.18
N LEU A 15 1.84 5.04 -8.82
CA LEU A 15 2.24 4.37 -7.58
C LEU A 15 1.81 5.16 -6.33
N ILE A 16 1.89 6.49 -6.37
CA ILE A 16 1.40 7.34 -5.27
C ILE A 16 -0.11 7.20 -5.13
N GLU A 17 -0.87 7.36 -6.21
CA GLU A 17 -2.33 7.19 -6.24
C GLU A 17 -2.74 5.79 -5.75
N PHE A 18 -2.01 4.76 -6.15
CA PHE A 18 -2.23 3.39 -5.69
C PHE A 18 -2.01 3.23 -4.17
N MET A 19 -0.92 3.79 -3.64
CA MET A 19 -0.66 3.74 -2.19
C MET A 19 -1.69 4.54 -1.39
N GLN A 20 -2.20 5.65 -1.93
CA GLN A 20 -3.27 6.45 -1.31
C GLN A 20 -4.61 5.72 -1.34
N GLN A 21 -4.88 4.92 -2.35
CA GLN A 21 -6.11 4.14 -2.48
C GLN A 21 -6.11 2.89 -1.58
N TYR A 22 -4.96 2.26 -1.39
CA TYR A 22 -4.80 1.01 -0.61
C TYR A 22 -3.95 1.25 0.63
N ASP A 23 -4.33 2.25 1.40
CA ASP A 23 -3.57 2.88 2.47
C ASP A 23 -3.48 2.08 3.77
N PHE A 24 -4.31 1.06 3.97
CA PHE A 24 -4.15 0.13 5.11
C PHE A 24 -3.02 -0.85 4.81
N ALA A 25 -1.82 -0.49 5.24
CA ALA A 25 -0.58 -1.10 4.81
C ALA A 25 0.05 -2.03 5.87
N THR A 26 0.95 -2.88 5.40
CA THR A 26 1.77 -3.76 6.23
C THR A 26 3.17 -3.16 6.38
N LEU A 27 3.59 -2.91 7.62
CA LEU A 27 4.94 -2.46 7.96
C LEU A 27 5.79 -3.67 8.32
N VAL A 28 6.98 -3.78 7.73
CA VAL A 28 7.92 -4.89 7.96
C VAL A 28 9.31 -4.32 8.25
N THR A 29 9.85 -4.64 9.42
CA THR A 29 11.19 -4.23 9.85
C THR A 29 11.94 -5.44 10.37
N ASN A 30 13.19 -5.62 9.94
CA ASN A 30 13.99 -6.75 10.41
C ASN A 30 14.36 -6.60 11.89
N GLY A 31 14.02 -7.60 12.68
CA GLY A 31 14.43 -7.71 14.08
C GLY A 31 15.88 -8.20 14.23
N PRO A 32 16.50 -7.99 15.40
CA PRO A 32 17.87 -8.40 15.68
C PRO A 32 18.04 -9.93 15.75
N ASP A 33 16.96 -10.65 16.00
CA ASP A 33 16.89 -12.12 16.04
C ASP A 33 16.68 -12.78 14.67
N GLY A 34 16.65 -11.97 13.60
CA GLY A 34 16.42 -12.45 12.23
C GLY A 34 14.94 -12.63 11.87
N LEU A 35 14.02 -12.43 12.82
CA LEU A 35 12.58 -12.43 12.54
C LEU A 35 12.10 -10.99 12.28
N PRO A 36 11.24 -10.78 11.27
CA PRO A 36 10.68 -9.45 11.05
C PRO A 36 9.61 -9.10 12.08
N ALA A 37 9.67 -7.88 12.60
CA ALA A 37 8.51 -7.27 13.23
C ALA A 37 7.52 -6.83 12.15
N VAL A 38 6.24 -7.15 12.34
CA VAL A 38 5.16 -6.83 11.41
C VAL A 38 4.06 -6.09 12.14
N SER A 39 3.63 -4.97 11.57
CA SER A 39 2.47 -4.21 12.04
C SER A 39 1.58 -3.81 10.88
N TYR A 40 0.32 -3.52 11.17
CA TYR A 40 -0.66 -3.02 10.20
C TYR A 40 -1.16 -1.67 10.67
N ALA A 41 -1.21 -0.71 9.77
CA ALA A 41 -1.70 0.62 10.09
C ALA A 41 -2.25 1.31 8.84
N PRO A 42 -3.21 2.23 8.98
CA PRO A 42 -3.48 3.20 7.94
C PRO A 42 -2.27 4.12 7.79
N VAL A 43 -1.88 4.38 6.54
CA VAL A 43 -0.67 5.13 6.18
C VAL A 43 -1.04 6.29 5.29
N MET A 44 -0.82 7.49 5.74
CA MET A 44 -0.99 8.71 4.96
C MET A 44 0.21 8.88 4.01
N VAL A 45 -0.07 9.07 2.73
CA VAL A 45 0.94 9.19 1.67
C VAL A 45 0.98 10.62 1.15
N GLU A 46 2.06 11.32 1.41
CA GLU A 46 2.33 12.67 0.92
C GLU A 46 3.50 12.62 -0.06
N ALA A 47 3.41 13.36 -1.14
CA ALA A 47 4.47 13.42 -2.15
C ALA A 47 4.72 14.84 -2.60
N THR A 48 6.00 15.18 -2.70
CA THR A 48 6.52 16.32 -3.45
C THR A 48 7.09 15.85 -4.77
N ASP A 49 7.63 16.74 -5.59
CA ASP A 49 8.28 16.37 -6.85
C ASP A 49 9.42 15.35 -6.63
N ASP A 50 10.20 15.52 -5.56
CA ASP A 50 11.41 14.75 -5.30
C ASP A 50 11.24 13.65 -4.25
N THR A 51 10.32 13.81 -3.30
CA THR A 51 10.27 12.97 -2.10
C THR A 51 8.86 12.45 -1.82
N ILE A 52 8.79 11.23 -1.28
CA ILE A 52 7.56 10.63 -0.76
C ILE A 52 7.72 10.45 0.75
N TYR A 53 6.73 10.90 1.49
CA TYR A 53 6.63 10.71 2.93
C TYR A 53 5.44 9.81 3.27
N LEU A 54 5.63 8.92 4.23
CA LEU A 54 4.58 8.09 4.79
C LEU A 54 4.42 8.44 6.26
N SER A 55 3.21 8.84 6.65
CA SER A 55 2.90 9.17 8.04
C SER A 55 1.90 8.17 8.62
N PHE A 56 2.16 7.67 9.82
CA PHE A 56 1.33 6.69 10.51
C PHE A 56 1.60 6.73 12.01
N HIS A 57 0.77 6.05 12.79
CA HIS A 57 1.03 5.86 14.22
C HIS A 57 0.81 4.40 14.63
N LEU A 58 1.47 4.01 15.70
CA LEU A 58 1.28 2.72 16.37
C LEU A 58 0.94 2.95 17.83
N ALA A 59 0.25 1.99 18.44
CA ALA A 59 0.08 1.99 19.89
C ALA A 59 1.46 2.02 20.58
N ARG A 60 1.60 2.79 21.64
CA ARG A 60 2.89 2.92 22.37
C ARG A 60 3.40 1.59 22.90
N ALA A 61 2.48 0.68 23.25
CA ALA A 61 2.80 -0.66 23.72
C ALA A 61 3.23 -1.64 22.61
N ASN A 62 3.23 -1.23 21.34
CA ASN A 62 3.66 -2.10 20.24
C ASN A 62 5.19 -2.20 20.23
N ASP A 63 5.73 -3.40 20.36
CA ASP A 63 7.18 -3.66 20.41
C ASP A 63 7.92 -3.24 19.15
N HIS A 64 7.22 -3.17 18.02
CA HIS A 64 7.77 -2.66 16.75
C HIS A 64 8.33 -1.23 16.87
N ASN A 65 7.81 -0.44 17.81
CA ASN A 65 8.30 0.91 18.11
C ASN A 65 9.81 0.94 18.45
N THR A 66 10.35 -0.12 19.05
CA THR A 66 11.78 -0.18 19.39
C THR A 66 12.65 -0.12 18.14
N LEU A 67 12.27 -0.85 17.10
CA LEU A 67 12.99 -0.90 15.82
C LEU A 67 12.81 0.40 15.04
N LEU A 68 11.58 0.91 14.96
CA LEU A 68 11.28 2.15 14.24
C LEU A 68 12.03 3.35 14.82
N LYS A 69 12.08 3.48 16.15
CA LYS A 69 12.82 4.54 16.85
C LYS A 69 14.32 4.45 16.66
N ALA A 70 14.85 3.25 16.49
CA ALA A 70 16.27 3.03 16.19
C ALA A 70 16.65 3.42 14.75
N GLY A 71 15.68 3.82 13.91
CA GLY A 71 15.90 4.12 12.49
C GLY A 71 16.23 2.89 11.65
N THR A 72 15.79 1.70 12.09
CA THR A 72 15.97 0.46 11.33
C THR A 72 15.23 0.56 9.99
N PRO A 73 15.84 0.18 8.87
CA PRO A 73 15.19 0.20 7.57
C PRO A 73 13.89 -0.60 7.58
N THR A 74 12.83 0.03 7.13
CA THR A 74 11.47 -0.52 7.15
C THR A 74 10.91 -0.53 5.74
N THR A 75 10.18 -1.60 5.40
CA THR A 75 9.40 -1.67 4.16
C THR A 75 7.92 -1.59 4.50
N VAL A 76 7.23 -0.65 3.89
CA VAL A 76 5.77 -0.53 3.92
C VAL A 76 5.20 -1.14 2.66
N ILE A 77 4.32 -2.13 2.80
CA ILE A 77 3.73 -2.90 1.72
C ILE A 77 2.27 -2.48 1.57
N PHE A 78 1.96 -1.87 0.43
CA PHE A 78 0.61 -1.53 0.00
C PHE A 78 0.12 -2.62 -0.94
N ARG A 79 -0.95 -3.29 -0.55
CA ARG A 79 -1.52 -4.40 -1.30
C ARG A 79 -2.87 -4.02 -1.87
N GLY A 80 -2.94 -4.00 -3.21
CA GLY A 80 -4.19 -3.81 -3.92
C GLY A 80 -4.88 -5.13 -4.31
N PRO A 81 -5.82 -5.07 -5.26
CA PRO A 81 -6.61 -6.21 -5.69
C PRO A 81 -5.77 -7.34 -6.26
N HIS A 82 -6.28 -8.56 -6.07
CA HIS A 82 -5.66 -9.77 -6.55
C HIS A 82 -6.71 -10.83 -6.88
N ALA A 83 -6.43 -11.68 -7.86
CA ALA A 83 -7.31 -12.76 -8.23
C ALA A 83 -6.57 -13.97 -8.81
N PHE A 84 -7.14 -15.14 -8.59
CA PHE A 84 -6.79 -16.34 -9.33
C PHE A 84 -7.25 -16.21 -10.78
N ILE A 85 -6.41 -16.63 -11.72
CA ILE A 85 -6.68 -16.65 -13.16
C ILE A 85 -6.70 -18.11 -13.62
N SER A 86 -7.86 -18.54 -14.11
CA SER A 86 -8.02 -19.88 -14.65
C SER A 86 -7.47 -19.98 -16.07
N PRO A 87 -6.77 -21.07 -16.40
CA PRO A 87 -6.33 -21.33 -17.78
C PRO A 87 -7.50 -21.50 -18.76
N THR A 88 -8.71 -21.81 -18.27
CA THR A 88 -9.91 -21.97 -19.12
C THR A 88 -10.45 -20.61 -19.62
N TRP A 89 -9.90 -19.49 -19.17
CA TRP A 89 -10.29 -18.14 -19.61
C TRP A 89 -9.43 -17.63 -20.77
N TYR A 90 -8.42 -18.40 -21.16
CA TYR A 90 -7.54 -18.08 -22.28
C TYR A 90 -8.03 -18.72 -23.59
N GLU A 91 -7.82 -18.02 -24.69
CA GLU A 91 -7.92 -18.59 -26.04
C GLU A 91 -6.64 -19.33 -26.43
N SER A 92 -5.50 -18.92 -25.86
CA SER A 92 -4.20 -19.54 -26.11
C SER A 92 -4.14 -20.97 -25.56
N PRO A 93 -3.61 -21.94 -26.33
CA PRO A 93 -3.44 -23.32 -25.87
C PRO A 93 -2.35 -23.40 -24.77
N ASN A 94 -2.38 -24.50 -24.01
CA ASN A 94 -1.35 -24.83 -23.02
C ASN A 94 -1.13 -23.74 -21.92
N ALA A 95 -2.18 -23.03 -21.55
CA ALA A 95 -2.13 -22.07 -20.46
C ALA A 95 -2.10 -22.77 -19.10
N VAL A 96 -1.45 -22.14 -18.12
CA VAL A 96 -1.39 -22.61 -16.73
C VAL A 96 -2.10 -21.63 -15.79
N PRO A 97 -2.64 -22.13 -14.66
CA PRO A 97 -3.25 -21.24 -13.67
C PRO A 97 -2.20 -20.29 -13.08
N THR A 98 -2.64 -19.09 -12.72
CA THR A 98 -1.78 -18.10 -12.08
C THR A 98 -2.59 -17.16 -11.18
N TRP A 99 -1.88 -16.23 -10.52
CA TRP A 99 -2.48 -15.08 -9.84
C TRP A 99 -2.08 -13.80 -10.54
N ASN A 100 -3.04 -12.92 -10.76
CA ASN A 100 -2.79 -11.52 -11.05
C ASN A 100 -2.98 -10.72 -9.77
N TYR A 101 -2.19 -9.65 -9.59
CA TYR A 101 -2.19 -8.84 -8.39
C TYR A 101 -1.45 -7.52 -8.59
N THR A 102 -1.72 -6.58 -7.71
CA THR A 102 -1.05 -5.29 -7.63
C THR A 102 -0.45 -5.08 -6.24
N VAL A 103 0.77 -4.59 -6.18
CA VAL A 103 1.48 -4.32 -4.92
C VAL A 103 2.51 -3.21 -5.12
N ALA A 104 2.67 -2.37 -4.11
CA ALA A 104 3.78 -1.41 -4.01
C ALA A 104 4.56 -1.63 -2.71
N HIS A 105 5.89 -1.56 -2.80
CA HIS A 105 6.80 -1.57 -1.66
C HIS A 105 7.48 -0.21 -1.58
N ALA A 106 7.30 0.47 -0.47
CA ALA A 106 8.01 1.70 -0.14
C ALA A 106 8.97 1.42 1.02
N SER A 107 10.27 1.58 0.80
CA SER A 107 11.29 1.32 1.83
C SER A 107 11.99 2.60 2.22
N GLY A 108 12.35 2.73 3.48
CA GLY A 108 13.02 3.90 4.03
C GLY A 108 13.27 3.77 5.53
N THR A 109 13.50 4.88 6.19
CA THR A 109 13.69 4.97 7.63
C THR A 109 12.65 5.89 8.26
N CYS A 110 12.20 5.52 9.45
CA CYS A 110 11.21 6.26 10.21
C CYS A 110 11.87 7.25 11.17
N ALA A 111 11.29 8.43 11.30
CA ALA A 111 11.56 9.37 12.38
C ALA A 111 10.29 9.53 13.23
N VAL A 112 10.45 9.64 14.54
CA VAL A 112 9.34 9.96 15.43
C VAL A 112 8.87 11.39 15.16
N ILE A 113 7.58 11.60 15.01
CA ILE A 113 6.99 12.93 14.92
C ILE A 113 6.93 13.47 16.35
N PRO A 114 7.59 14.60 16.67
CA PRO A 114 7.58 15.16 18.01
C PRO A 114 6.18 15.67 18.38
N GLU A 115 5.80 15.44 19.63
CA GLU A 115 4.54 15.91 20.22
C GLU A 115 4.66 17.37 20.73
N PRO A 116 3.52 18.01 20.99
CA PRO A 116 2.12 17.65 20.65
C PRO A 116 1.64 18.30 19.35
N ASP A 117 2.27 19.39 18.92
CA ASP A 117 1.72 20.33 17.93
C ASP A 117 1.70 19.77 16.49
N THR A 118 2.45 18.70 16.23
CA THR A 118 2.54 18.07 14.91
C THR A 118 1.74 16.76 14.81
N VAL A 119 1.55 16.06 15.93
CA VAL A 119 0.82 14.78 15.93
C VAL A 119 -0.68 15.00 15.78
N MET A 120 -1.24 16.02 16.44
CA MET A 120 -2.67 16.28 16.38
C MET A 120 -3.17 16.63 14.96
N PRO A 121 -2.51 17.53 14.21
CA PRO A 121 -2.84 17.77 12.81
C PRO A 121 -2.77 16.49 11.97
N MET A 122 -1.72 15.69 12.10
CA MET A 122 -1.58 14.42 11.39
C MET A 122 -2.76 13.45 11.67
N LEU A 123 -3.21 13.34 12.93
CA LEU A 123 -4.36 12.50 13.28
C LEU A 123 -5.66 13.04 12.67
N ASN A 124 -5.83 14.35 12.64
CA ASN A 124 -6.97 14.99 12.00
C ASN A 124 -6.98 14.74 10.49
N ASP A 125 -5.85 14.93 9.83
CA ASP A 125 -5.73 14.70 8.40
C ASP A 125 -6.01 13.22 8.06
N LEU A 126 -5.44 12.28 8.83
CA LEU A 126 -5.71 10.85 8.68
C LEU A 126 -7.20 10.53 8.89
N THR A 127 -7.84 11.12 9.90
CA THR A 127 -9.26 10.88 10.16
C THR A 127 -10.14 11.45 9.05
N HIS A 128 -9.83 12.64 8.55
CA HIS A 128 -10.58 13.28 7.47
C HIS A 128 -10.48 12.54 6.12
N LEU A 129 -9.48 11.67 5.92
CA LEU A 129 -9.46 10.78 4.75
C LEU A 129 -10.67 9.83 4.74
N TYR A 130 -11.14 9.38 5.91
CA TYR A 130 -12.22 8.40 6.06
C TYR A 130 -13.55 9.02 6.49
N ASP A 131 -13.50 10.07 7.30
CA ASP A 131 -14.66 10.81 7.79
C ASP A 131 -14.45 12.31 7.68
N ARG A 132 -14.84 12.87 6.54
CA ARG A 132 -14.70 14.31 6.25
C ARG A 132 -15.55 15.20 7.16
N ASN A 133 -16.56 14.64 7.83
CA ASN A 133 -17.44 15.37 8.72
C ASN A 133 -17.01 15.28 10.19
N HIS A 134 -15.95 14.54 10.50
CA HIS A 134 -15.43 14.45 11.87
C HIS A 134 -14.98 15.85 12.33
N PRO A 135 -15.39 16.30 13.56
CA PRO A 135 -15.07 17.64 14.06
C PRO A 135 -13.57 17.88 14.31
N GLY A 136 -12.77 16.83 14.21
CA GLY A 136 -11.34 16.83 14.51
C GLY A 136 -11.05 16.56 15.99
N PHE A 137 -9.81 16.24 16.25
CA PHE A 137 -9.27 16.09 17.60
C PHE A 137 -8.69 17.43 18.05
N THR A 138 -8.87 17.76 19.33
CA THR A 138 -8.32 18.97 19.93
C THR A 138 -7.39 18.62 21.09
N GLN A 139 -6.42 19.49 21.37
CA GLN A 139 -5.50 19.28 22.48
C GLN A 139 -6.25 19.24 23.83
N GLU A 140 -7.26 20.10 24.02
CA GLU A 140 -8.08 20.17 25.23
C GLU A 140 -8.88 18.88 25.45
N GLY A 141 -9.53 18.36 24.39
CA GLY A 141 -10.40 17.18 24.49
C GLY A 141 -9.66 15.85 24.42
N HIS A 142 -8.54 15.79 23.71
CA HIS A 142 -7.90 14.52 23.31
C HIS A 142 -6.40 14.44 23.62
N GLY A 143 -5.78 15.54 24.08
CA GLY A 143 -4.33 15.58 24.33
C GLY A 143 -3.84 14.53 25.35
N ASN A 144 -4.69 14.14 26.29
CA ASN A 144 -4.41 13.08 27.27
C ASN A 144 -4.33 11.67 26.65
N MET A 145 -4.79 11.48 25.41
CA MET A 145 -4.72 10.21 24.68
C MET A 145 -3.44 10.05 23.86
N LEU A 146 -2.78 11.16 23.50
CA LEU A 146 -1.53 11.15 22.71
C LEU A 146 -0.42 10.28 23.33
N PRO A 147 -0.22 10.24 24.65
CA PRO A 147 0.75 9.32 25.25
C PRO A 147 0.50 7.83 24.95
N GLY A 148 -0.70 7.46 24.50
CA GLY A 148 -1.06 6.09 24.11
C GLY A 148 -0.50 5.65 22.76
N ILE A 149 0.04 6.57 21.96
CA ILE A 149 0.56 6.29 20.62
C ILE A 149 1.99 6.78 20.44
N VAL A 150 2.62 6.34 19.34
CA VAL A 150 3.85 6.93 18.78
C VAL A 150 3.59 7.17 17.32
N ALA A 151 3.73 8.41 16.89
CA ALA A 151 3.58 8.81 15.49
C ALA A 151 4.92 8.87 14.77
N TYR A 152 4.91 8.48 13.50
CA TYR A 152 6.09 8.39 12.66
C TYR A 152 5.89 9.08 11.33
N ARG A 153 6.99 9.63 10.81
CA ARG A 153 7.13 10.02 9.41
C ARG A 153 8.30 9.25 8.81
N MET A 154 8.03 8.48 7.76
CA MET A 154 9.04 7.75 7.00
C MET A 154 9.37 8.51 5.73
N THR A 155 10.66 8.73 5.47
CA THR A 155 11.14 9.20 4.17
C THR A 155 11.40 7.99 3.29
N VAL A 156 10.72 7.92 2.14
CA VAL A 156 10.88 6.81 1.20
C VAL A 156 12.15 7.00 0.38
N THR A 157 13.04 6.02 0.44
CA THR A 157 14.29 5.99 -0.33
C THR A 157 14.21 5.07 -1.53
N THR A 158 13.32 4.06 -1.48
CA THR A 158 13.12 3.11 -2.57
C THR A 158 11.62 2.83 -2.73
N LEU A 159 11.13 2.99 -3.95
CA LEU A 159 9.74 2.67 -4.32
C LEU A 159 9.75 1.66 -5.46
N GLU A 160 9.07 0.54 -5.25
CA GLU A 160 8.91 -0.51 -6.24
C GLU A 160 7.43 -0.86 -6.41
N GLY A 161 6.95 -0.90 -7.65
CA GLY A 161 5.60 -1.33 -7.99
C GLY A 161 5.57 -2.55 -8.88
N LYS A 162 4.72 -3.51 -8.55
CA LYS A 162 4.47 -4.69 -9.38
C LYS A 162 2.98 -4.85 -9.64
N PHE A 163 2.60 -4.63 -10.90
CA PHE A 163 1.25 -4.80 -11.40
C PHE A 163 1.27 -5.96 -12.40
N LYS A 164 1.03 -7.17 -11.90
CA LYS A 164 0.93 -8.36 -12.74
C LYS A 164 -0.51 -8.52 -13.19
N LEU A 165 -0.79 -8.11 -14.42
CA LEU A 165 -2.12 -8.01 -15.02
C LEU A 165 -2.27 -8.87 -16.30
N GLY A 166 -1.28 -9.72 -16.61
CA GLY A 166 -1.26 -10.50 -17.83
C GLY A 166 -0.72 -9.75 -19.05
N GLN A 167 0.07 -8.69 -18.86
CA GLN A 167 0.60 -7.83 -19.94
C GLN A 167 1.41 -8.58 -21.00
N ASN A 168 1.96 -9.73 -20.64
CA ASN A 168 2.72 -10.62 -21.53
C ASN A 168 1.82 -11.58 -22.34
N ARG A 169 0.49 -11.49 -22.21
CA ARG A 169 -0.47 -12.33 -22.94
C ARG A 169 -1.04 -11.59 -24.15
N PRO A 170 -1.47 -12.34 -25.19
CA PRO A 170 -2.25 -11.77 -26.29
C PRO A 170 -3.47 -11.00 -25.79
N LEU A 171 -3.93 -10.03 -26.57
CA LEU A 171 -5.06 -9.19 -26.19
C LEU A 171 -6.34 -10.01 -25.93
N ALA A 172 -6.62 -11.02 -26.76
CA ALA A 172 -7.78 -11.88 -26.58
C ALA A 172 -7.78 -12.59 -25.21
N ASP A 173 -6.63 -13.13 -24.78
CA ASP A 173 -6.48 -13.74 -23.46
C ASP A 173 -6.71 -12.70 -22.33
N ARG A 174 -6.19 -11.47 -22.49
CA ARG A 174 -6.36 -10.40 -21.51
C ARG A 174 -7.81 -9.97 -21.37
N VAL A 175 -8.52 -9.82 -22.49
CA VAL A 175 -9.94 -9.50 -22.52
C VAL A 175 -10.76 -10.62 -21.88
N GLY A 176 -10.50 -11.88 -22.23
CA GLY A 176 -11.18 -13.04 -21.64
C GLY A 176 -11.01 -13.13 -20.13
N MET A 177 -9.77 -12.94 -19.63
CA MET A 177 -9.51 -12.88 -18.18
C MET A 177 -10.31 -11.76 -17.51
N ARG A 178 -10.25 -10.55 -18.07
CA ARG A 178 -10.94 -9.38 -17.49
C ARG A 178 -12.44 -9.60 -17.41
N GLN A 179 -13.08 -10.05 -18.48
CA GLN A 179 -14.52 -10.31 -18.51
C GLN A 179 -14.94 -11.34 -17.44
N LYS A 180 -14.16 -12.41 -17.25
CA LYS A 180 -14.43 -13.40 -16.18
C LYS A 180 -14.25 -12.85 -14.78
N LEU A 181 -13.31 -11.93 -14.59
CA LEU A 181 -13.13 -11.23 -13.30
C LEU A 181 -14.27 -10.24 -13.03
N GLU A 182 -14.80 -9.55 -14.05
CA GLU A 182 -15.95 -8.65 -13.94
C GLU A 182 -17.23 -9.41 -13.50
N GLU A 183 -17.41 -10.65 -13.98
CA GLU A 183 -18.53 -11.53 -13.60
C GLU A 183 -18.38 -12.12 -12.18
N SER A 184 -17.24 -11.95 -11.54
CA SER A 184 -16.93 -12.55 -10.24
C SER A 184 -17.78 -11.96 -9.12
N ARG A 185 -18.16 -12.81 -8.14
CA ARG A 185 -18.79 -12.36 -6.88
C ARG A 185 -17.81 -11.75 -5.90
N ARG A 186 -16.49 -11.90 -6.12
CA ARG A 186 -15.44 -11.39 -5.23
C ARG A 186 -15.10 -9.97 -5.60
N ASP A 187 -15.13 -9.06 -4.61
CA ASP A 187 -14.82 -7.65 -4.80
C ASP A 187 -13.40 -7.42 -5.34
N ASP A 188 -12.42 -8.12 -4.79
CA ASP A 188 -11.03 -8.08 -5.27
C ASP A 188 -10.92 -8.42 -6.76
N SER A 189 -11.67 -9.41 -7.24
CA SER A 189 -11.64 -9.80 -8.64
C SER A 189 -12.18 -8.69 -9.55
N ARG A 190 -13.31 -8.07 -9.17
CA ARG A 190 -13.90 -6.96 -9.94
C ARG A 190 -13.01 -5.72 -9.90
N ALA A 191 -12.43 -5.41 -8.74
CA ALA A 191 -11.48 -4.31 -8.61
C ALA A 191 -10.21 -4.54 -9.47
N LEU A 192 -9.71 -5.78 -9.53
CA LEU A 192 -8.59 -6.13 -10.39
C LEU A 192 -8.95 -5.97 -11.87
N ALA A 193 -10.16 -6.38 -12.28
CA ALA A 193 -10.64 -6.21 -13.66
C ALA A 193 -10.68 -4.72 -14.06
N ALA A 194 -11.12 -3.84 -13.17
CA ALA A 194 -11.11 -2.39 -13.41
C ALA A 194 -9.69 -1.88 -13.67
N ILE A 195 -8.71 -2.27 -12.86
CA ILE A 195 -7.30 -1.92 -13.09
C ILE A 195 -6.80 -2.51 -14.41
N MET A 196 -7.11 -3.78 -14.73
CA MET A 196 -6.69 -4.41 -15.99
C MET A 196 -7.18 -3.63 -17.21
N LYS A 197 -8.40 -3.10 -17.15
CA LYS A 197 -9.00 -2.30 -18.23
C LYS A 197 -8.19 -1.03 -18.55
N GLU A 198 -7.63 -0.37 -17.53
CA GLU A 198 -6.81 0.84 -17.72
C GLU A 198 -5.49 0.56 -18.45
N PHE A 199 -5.04 -0.70 -18.47
CA PHE A 199 -3.80 -1.15 -19.11
C PHE A 199 -4.03 -1.93 -20.41
N GLU A 200 -5.28 -1.99 -20.90
CA GLU A 200 -5.56 -2.52 -22.24
C GLU A 200 -5.22 -1.45 -23.29
N PRO A 201 -4.58 -1.82 -24.40
CA PRO A 201 -4.41 -0.89 -25.53
C PRO A 201 -5.77 -0.53 -26.12
N GLU A 202 -5.88 0.69 -26.59
CA GLU A 202 -7.03 1.19 -27.36
C GLU A 202 -7.21 0.42 -28.67
#